data_0d13510f22ebef88afb77307416de685
#
_entry.id   0d13510f22ebef88afb77307416de685
#
_cell.length_a   1.000
_cell.length_b   1.000
_cell.length_c   1.000
_cell.angle_alpha   90.00
_cell.angle_beta   90.00
_cell.angle_gamma   90.00
#
_symmetry.space_group_name_H-M   'P 1'
#
loop_
_entity.id
_entity.type
_entity.pdbx_description
1 polymer ?
#
loop_
_entity_poly.entity_id
_entity_poly.type
_entity_poly.pdbx_seq_one_letter_code
_entity_poly.pdbx_strand_id
1 'polypeptide(L)'
;MSKNFNIDHKRKHRIGFQEIVFGESKTVEQILAIINDFRENNHHVLITKVQHKKAKKLQQGFPQSFYDEVSQIFMVGEFPANPINGEIAILTAGTSDQYLVNEVYYTLLFFGREAKRFQDIGVAGVHRLLENVDEIKSHKVIIVIAGFEGALPTVVGGLFPQPIIAVPSSVGYGVSKGGKVALNSMLSSCANGVTVVNIDNGYGAAMAAIRIINNKY
;
A
#
# COMPACT_ATOMS: atom_id res chain seq x y z
N MET A 1 19.67 -23.82 16.09
CA MET A 1 18.82 -24.04 14.89
C MET A 1 19.29 -23.09 13.80
N SER A 2 19.58 -23.59 12.60
CA SER A 2 19.94 -22.71 11.47
C SER A 2 18.77 -21.77 11.16
N LYS A 3 19.03 -20.47 11.08
CA LYS A 3 18.00 -19.48 10.67
C LYS A 3 17.58 -19.83 9.23
N ASN A 4 16.32 -20.19 9.01
CA ASN A 4 15.78 -20.44 7.67
C ASN A 4 15.40 -19.15 6.92
N PHE A 5 16.02 -18.01 7.27
CA PHE A 5 15.85 -16.71 6.64
C PHE A 5 17.16 -15.91 6.73
N ASN A 6 17.32 -14.97 5.81
CA ASN A 6 18.46 -14.05 5.77
C ASN A 6 17.93 -12.64 5.48
N ILE A 7 17.86 -11.80 6.52
CA ILE A 7 17.36 -10.42 6.40
C ILE A 7 18.46 -9.51 5.90
N ASP A 8 18.13 -8.70 4.90
CA ASP A 8 19.04 -7.70 4.33
C ASP A 8 19.04 -6.40 5.16
N HIS A 9 19.69 -6.42 6.31
CA HIS A 9 19.81 -5.24 7.19
C HIS A 9 20.53 -4.05 6.54
N LYS A 10 21.34 -4.30 5.49
CA LYS A 10 22.03 -3.24 4.73
C LYS A 10 21.19 -2.65 3.60
N ARG A 11 19.98 -3.15 3.39
CA ARG A 11 19.10 -2.70 2.29
C ARG A 11 18.83 -1.21 2.32
N LYS A 12 18.61 -0.62 3.50
CA LYS A 12 18.37 0.82 3.66
C LYS A 12 19.54 1.67 3.13
N HIS A 13 20.78 1.25 3.36
CA HIS A 13 21.96 1.96 2.84
C HIS A 13 22.08 1.86 1.32
N ARG A 14 21.63 0.75 0.72
CA ARG A 14 21.76 0.51 -0.72
C ARG A 14 20.64 1.13 -1.54
N ILE A 15 19.40 1.07 -1.06
CA ILE A 15 18.21 1.49 -1.83
C ILE A 15 17.30 2.47 -1.11
N GLY A 16 17.69 3.00 0.06
CA GLY A 16 16.99 4.04 0.79
C GLY A 16 15.87 3.58 1.73
N PHE A 17 15.49 2.29 1.73
CA PHE A 17 14.47 1.73 2.62
C PHE A 17 14.79 0.30 3.04
N GLN A 18 14.36 -0.05 4.25
CA GLN A 18 14.57 -1.37 4.82
C GLN A 18 13.69 -2.44 4.19
N GLU A 19 14.03 -3.70 4.44
CA GLU A 19 13.20 -4.84 4.07
C GLU A 19 11.91 -4.87 4.88
N ILE A 20 10.82 -5.29 4.25
CA ILE A 20 9.58 -5.64 4.92
C ILE A 20 9.25 -7.11 4.68
N VAL A 21 8.37 -7.66 5.52
CA VAL A 21 8.11 -9.09 5.58
C VAL A 21 6.74 -9.41 4.99
N PHE A 22 6.68 -10.38 4.08
CA PHE A 22 5.41 -10.94 3.61
C PHE A 22 4.98 -12.08 4.55
N GLY A 23 3.91 -11.86 5.34
CA GLY A 23 3.51 -12.73 6.44
C GLY A 23 2.58 -13.89 6.05
N GLU A 24 1.94 -13.85 4.87
CA GLU A 24 0.90 -14.80 4.51
C GLU A 24 1.37 -16.26 4.55
N SER A 25 2.49 -16.55 3.92
CA SER A 25 3.05 -17.91 3.81
C SER A 25 3.94 -18.34 5.00
N LYS A 26 4.19 -17.43 5.96
CA LYS A 26 5.07 -17.73 7.11
C LYS A 26 4.29 -18.28 8.30
N THR A 27 4.92 -19.18 9.07
CA THR A 27 4.37 -19.62 10.36
C THR A 27 4.57 -18.53 11.41
N VAL A 28 3.85 -18.65 12.54
CA VAL A 28 4.01 -17.72 13.69
C VAL A 28 5.45 -17.76 14.20
N GLU A 29 6.03 -18.95 14.31
CA GLU A 29 7.40 -19.17 14.81
C GLU A 29 8.44 -18.51 13.90
N GLN A 30 8.24 -18.60 12.57
CA GLN A 30 9.10 -17.90 11.60
C GLN A 30 8.98 -16.38 11.74
N ILE A 31 7.75 -15.85 11.88
CA ILE A 31 7.54 -14.41 12.06
C ILE A 31 8.16 -13.93 13.37
N LEU A 32 7.99 -14.65 14.48
CA LEU A 32 8.61 -14.33 15.75
C LEU A 32 10.14 -14.28 15.66
N ALA A 33 10.75 -15.26 15.00
CA ALA A 33 12.20 -15.29 14.80
C ALA A 33 12.69 -14.10 13.95
N ILE A 34 11.94 -13.73 12.90
CA ILE A 34 12.23 -12.56 12.07
C ILE A 34 12.11 -11.26 12.86
N ILE A 35 11.04 -11.09 13.64
CA ILE A 35 10.84 -9.88 14.47
C ILE A 35 12.00 -9.72 15.45
N ASN A 36 12.43 -10.80 16.11
CA ASN A 36 13.57 -10.76 17.03
C ASN A 36 14.87 -10.37 16.32
N ASP A 37 15.11 -10.88 15.11
CA ASP A 37 16.28 -10.52 14.32
C ASP A 37 16.30 -9.01 13.96
N PHE A 38 15.14 -8.44 13.58
CA PHE A 38 15.02 -6.98 13.36
C PHE A 38 15.32 -6.19 14.64
N ARG A 39 14.78 -6.62 15.80
CA ARG A 39 15.00 -5.96 17.09
C ARG A 39 16.44 -6.03 17.56
N GLU A 40 17.11 -7.17 17.40
CA GLU A 40 18.53 -7.33 17.70
C GLU A 40 19.40 -6.35 16.90
N ASN A 41 18.93 -5.94 15.70
CA ASN A 41 19.59 -4.96 14.84
C ASN A 41 19.03 -3.52 15.00
N ASN A 42 18.23 -3.26 16.04
CA ASN A 42 17.58 -1.96 16.31
C ASN A 42 16.72 -1.44 15.15
N HIS A 43 16.04 -2.34 14.45
CA HIS A 43 15.13 -2.00 13.38
C HIS A 43 13.67 -2.24 13.78
N HIS A 44 12.79 -1.34 13.36
CA HIS A 44 11.34 -1.60 13.34
C HIS A 44 11.03 -2.59 12.22
N VAL A 45 9.93 -3.31 12.31
CA VAL A 45 9.52 -4.25 11.26
C VAL A 45 8.06 -4.04 10.88
N LEU A 46 7.81 -3.99 9.57
CA LEU A 46 6.48 -4.01 8.97
C LEU A 46 6.27 -5.37 8.30
N ILE A 47 5.12 -5.99 8.56
CA ILE A 47 4.74 -7.29 8.03
C ILE A 47 3.38 -7.15 7.36
N THR A 48 3.29 -7.49 6.08
CA THR A 48 2.05 -7.47 5.32
C THR A 48 1.35 -8.83 5.33
N LYS A 49 0.03 -8.85 5.13
CA LYS A 49 -0.81 -10.06 5.01
C LYS A 49 -0.69 -10.99 6.22
N VAL A 50 -0.70 -10.43 7.41
CA VAL A 50 -0.75 -11.20 8.67
C VAL A 50 -2.20 -11.46 9.04
N GLN A 51 -2.66 -12.68 8.85
CA GLN A 51 -4.03 -13.09 9.20
C GLN A 51 -4.30 -12.90 10.70
N HIS A 52 -5.54 -12.55 11.05
CA HIS A 52 -5.97 -12.26 12.41
C HIS A 52 -5.55 -13.32 13.45
N LYS A 53 -5.70 -14.63 13.13
CA LYS A 53 -5.27 -15.72 14.03
C LYS A 53 -3.76 -15.70 14.32
N LYS A 54 -2.94 -15.33 13.33
CA LYS A 54 -1.49 -15.17 13.52
C LYS A 54 -1.19 -13.92 14.34
N ALA A 55 -1.83 -12.79 14.01
CA ALA A 55 -1.65 -11.52 14.71
C ALA A 55 -1.93 -11.66 16.22
N LYS A 56 -3.02 -12.30 16.64
CA LYS A 56 -3.32 -12.57 18.05
C LYS A 56 -2.21 -13.30 18.78
N LYS A 57 -1.57 -14.30 18.15
CA LYS A 57 -0.45 -15.02 18.74
C LYS A 57 0.82 -14.16 18.83
N LEU A 58 1.07 -13.35 17.79
CA LEU A 58 2.22 -12.43 17.76
C LEU A 58 2.09 -11.35 18.84
N GLN A 59 0.89 -10.80 19.05
CA GLN A 59 0.60 -9.81 20.08
C GLN A 59 0.86 -10.32 21.51
N GLN A 60 0.77 -11.63 21.77
CA GLN A 60 1.15 -12.20 23.07
C GLN A 60 2.64 -12.00 23.36
N GLY A 61 3.49 -12.08 22.33
CA GLY A 61 4.93 -11.83 22.45
C GLY A 61 5.31 -10.35 22.34
N PHE A 62 4.46 -9.55 21.67
CA PHE A 62 4.66 -8.13 21.38
C PHE A 62 3.39 -7.31 21.68
N PRO A 63 3.04 -7.10 22.96
CA PRO A 63 1.77 -6.45 23.34
C PRO A 63 1.61 -5.01 22.82
N GLN A 64 2.71 -4.32 22.57
CA GLN A 64 2.71 -2.95 22.04
C GLN A 64 2.80 -2.89 20.51
N SER A 65 2.65 -4.03 19.82
CA SER A 65 2.62 -4.05 18.35
C SER A 65 1.34 -3.41 17.82
N PHE A 66 1.48 -2.74 16.68
CA PHE A 66 0.33 -2.26 15.90
C PHE A 66 -0.19 -3.38 15.01
N TYR A 67 -1.51 -3.52 14.93
CA TYR A 67 -2.17 -4.41 13.99
C TYR A 67 -3.44 -3.76 13.42
N ASP A 68 -3.49 -3.60 12.10
CA ASP A 68 -4.71 -3.25 11.38
C ASP A 68 -5.34 -4.51 10.78
N GLU A 69 -6.50 -4.88 11.31
CA GLU A 69 -7.21 -6.10 10.91
C GLU A 69 -7.70 -6.05 9.47
N VAL A 70 -8.05 -4.87 8.97
CA VAL A 70 -8.61 -4.67 7.64
C VAL A 70 -7.56 -4.92 6.55
N SER A 71 -6.37 -4.34 6.68
CA SER A 71 -5.26 -4.55 5.73
C SER A 71 -4.36 -5.72 6.09
N GLN A 72 -4.52 -6.28 7.29
CA GLN A 72 -3.65 -7.31 7.83
C GLN A 72 -2.17 -6.87 7.95
N ILE A 73 -1.97 -5.57 8.19
CA ILE A 73 -0.65 -5.01 8.49
C ILE A 73 -0.34 -5.22 9.96
N PHE A 74 0.83 -5.78 10.24
CA PHE A 74 1.39 -5.95 11.58
C PHE A 74 2.72 -5.21 11.68
N MET A 75 2.94 -4.45 12.75
CA MET A 75 4.18 -3.70 12.94
C MET A 75 4.67 -3.83 14.39
N VAL A 76 5.98 -4.02 14.54
CA VAL A 76 6.66 -3.92 15.82
C VAL A 76 7.64 -2.75 15.76
N GLY A 77 7.49 -1.83 16.70
CA GLY A 77 8.15 -0.53 16.72
C GLY A 77 7.14 0.61 16.66
N GLU A 78 7.59 1.79 16.27
CA GLU A 78 6.77 3.00 16.23
C GLU A 78 6.72 3.59 14.83
N PHE A 79 5.60 4.18 14.47
CA PHE A 79 5.53 5.05 13.31
C PHE A 79 6.31 6.33 13.58
N PRO A 80 6.93 6.94 12.55
CA PRO A 80 7.56 8.24 12.70
C PRO A 80 6.59 9.28 13.27
N ALA A 81 7.04 10.01 14.30
CA ALA A 81 6.20 10.99 15.01
C ALA A 81 5.75 12.17 14.12
N ASN A 82 6.58 12.55 13.15
CA ASN A 82 6.31 13.67 12.23
C ASN A 82 6.44 13.20 10.78
N PRO A 83 5.45 12.49 10.23
CA PRO A 83 5.49 12.08 8.83
C PRO A 83 5.33 13.30 7.91
N ILE A 84 5.99 13.26 6.76
CA ILE A 84 5.82 14.28 5.72
C ILE A 84 4.46 14.08 5.07
N ASN A 85 3.61 15.09 5.11
CA ASN A 85 2.27 15.09 4.53
C ASN A 85 2.18 15.92 3.24
N GLY A 86 1.02 15.88 2.56
CA GLY A 86 0.71 16.73 1.40
C GLY A 86 1.40 16.30 0.09
N GLU A 87 2.14 15.19 0.07
CA GLU A 87 2.84 14.75 -1.16
C GLU A 87 2.09 13.65 -1.91
N ILE A 88 1.30 12.83 -1.22
CA ILE A 88 0.66 11.64 -1.81
C ILE A 88 -0.85 11.68 -1.58
N ALA A 89 -1.62 11.48 -2.66
CA ALA A 89 -3.04 11.23 -2.60
C ALA A 89 -3.32 9.73 -2.83
N ILE A 90 -4.26 9.15 -2.06
CA ILE A 90 -4.81 7.82 -2.28
C ILE A 90 -6.27 7.98 -2.66
N LEU A 91 -6.63 7.57 -3.87
CA LEU A 91 -7.98 7.63 -4.41
C LEU A 91 -8.56 6.21 -4.49
N THR A 92 -9.82 6.03 -4.08
CA THR A 92 -10.50 4.75 -4.22
C THR A 92 -11.89 4.88 -4.80
N ALA A 93 -12.23 3.93 -5.68
CA ALA A 93 -13.52 3.90 -6.35
C ALA A 93 -14.66 3.58 -5.37
N GLY A 94 -14.46 2.67 -4.42
CA GLY A 94 -15.49 2.26 -3.48
C GLY A 94 -14.95 1.94 -2.08
N THR A 95 -15.85 1.80 -1.12
CA THR A 95 -15.53 1.50 0.28
C THR A 95 -15.05 0.06 0.49
N SER A 96 -15.35 -0.85 -0.42
CA SER A 96 -14.91 -2.25 -0.36
C SER A 96 -13.40 -2.42 -0.53
N ASP A 97 -12.71 -1.40 -1.05
CA ASP A 97 -11.27 -1.38 -1.26
C ASP A 97 -10.47 -0.91 -0.02
N GLN A 98 -11.14 -0.73 1.13
CA GLN A 98 -10.54 -0.20 2.36
C GLN A 98 -9.28 -0.95 2.81
N TYR A 99 -9.22 -2.26 2.59
CA TYR A 99 -8.05 -3.07 2.93
C TYR A 99 -6.79 -2.64 2.16
N LEU A 100 -6.94 -2.26 0.88
CA LEU A 100 -5.84 -1.72 0.07
C LEU A 100 -5.49 -0.29 0.46
N VAL A 101 -6.50 0.55 0.73
CA VAL A 101 -6.27 1.91 1.24
C VAL A 101 -5.41 1.86 2.50
N ASN A 102 -5.77 1.00 3.45
CA ASN A 102 -5.03 0.84 4.69
C ASN A 102 -3.63 0.25 4.46
N GLU A 103 -3.48 -0.75 3.56
CA GLU A 103 -2.16 -1.31 3.23
C GLU A 103 -1.23 -0.24 2.66
N VAL A 104 -1.70 0.57 1.71
CA VAL A 104 -0.95 1.71 1.17
C VAL A 104 -0.62 2.71 2.27
N TYR A 105 -1.62 3.15 3.03
CA TYR A 105 -1.50 4.20 4.04
C TYR A 105 -0.50 3.83 5.12
N TYR A 106 -0.64 2.64 5.76
CA TYR A 106 0.27 2.22 6.82
C TYR A 106 1.68 1.90 6.31
N THR A 107 1.81 1.45 5.06
CA THR A 107 3.12 1.31 4.42
C THR A 107 3.80 2.66 4.25
N LEU A 108 3.10 3.66 3.72
CA LEU A 108 3.63 5.02 3.58
C LEU A 108 4.01 5.61 4.93
N LEU A 109 3.12 5.46 5.92
CA LEU A 109 3.33 5.98 7.27
C LEU A 109 4.57 5.36 7.93
N PHE A 110 4.78 4.04 7.76
CA PHE A 110 5.98 3.35 8.23
C PHE A 110 7.28 3.94 7.66
N PHE A 111 7.24 4.42 6.43
CA PHE A 111 8.36 5.10 5.77
C PHE A 111 8.36 6.62 5.95
N GLY A 112 7.58 7.14 6.90
CA GLY A 112 7.55 8.56 7.25
C GLY A 112 6.82 9.46 6.26
N ARG A 113 5.85 8.90 5.52
CA ARG A 113 4.99 9.66 4.61
C ARG A 113 3.53 9.50 5.02
N GLU A 114 2.82 10.60 5.16
CA GLU A 114 1.38 10.60 5.37
C GLU A 114 0.66 10.95 4.07
N ALA A 115 -0.34 10.16 3.69
CA ALA A 115 -1.11 10.37 2.48
C ALA A 115 -2.53 10.87 2.80
N LYS A 116 -3.02 11.80 1.99
CA LYS A 116 -4.44 12.19 2.00
C LYS A 116 -5.27 11.11 1.30
N ARG A 117 -6.38 10.71 1.90
CA ARG A 117 -7.27 9.67 1.38
C ARG A 117 -8.55 10.30 0.85
N PHE A 118 -8.87 10.03 -0.42
CA PHE A 118 -10.11 10.40 -1.10
C PHE A 118 -10.84 9.11 -1.43
N GLN A 119 -11.88 8.82 -0.67
CA GLN A 119 -12.57 7.54 -0.72
C GLN A 119 -13.97 7.68 -1.34
N ASP A 120 -14.46 6.59 -1.95
CA ASP A 120 -15.79 6.51 -2.56
C ASP A 120 -16.01 7.56 -3.66
N ILE A 121 -15.00 7.76 -4.50
CA ILE A 121 -15.01 8.70 -5.64
C ILE A 121 -14.98 7.98 -6.99
N GLY A 122 -15.67 6.82 -7.07
CA GLY A 122 -15.74 6.00 -8.27
C GLY A 122 -16.44 6.68 -9.45
N VAL A 123 -16.17 6.15 -10.65
CA VAL A 123 -16.66 6.72 -11.93
C VAL A 123 -18.18 6.74 -12.05
N ALA A 124 -18.91 5.83 -11.39
CA ALA A 124 -20.36 5.84 -11.35
C ALA A 124 -20.95 7.07 -10.64
N GLY A 125 -20.13 7.76 -9.82
CA GLY A 125 -20.45 9.03 -9.20
C GLY A 125 -19.34 10.04 -9.44
N VAL A 126 -18.96 10.25 -10.70
CA VAL A 126 -17.81 11.06 -11.12
C VAL A 126 -17.81 12.48 -10.56
N HIS A 127 -18.97 13.05 -10.25
CA HIS A 127 -19.09 14.37 -9.61
C HIS A 127 -18.30 14.43 -8.29
N ARG A 128 -18.27 13.35 -7.52
CA ARG A 128 -17.48 13.26 -6.26
C ARG A 128 -15.98 13.39 -6.50
N LEU A 129 -15.46 12.84 -7.61
CA LEU A 129 -14.08 13.04 -8.01
C LEU A 129 -13.85 14.50 -8.44
N LEU A 130 -14.77 15.07 -9.23
CA LEU A 130 -14.65 16.44 -9.75
C LEU A 130 -14.70 17.50 -8.66
N GLU A 131 -15.45 17.28 -7.58
CA GLU A 131 -15.51 18.16 -6.40
C GLU A 131 -14.16 18.23 -5.65
N ASN A 132 -13.29 17.24 -5.79
CA ASN A 132 -12.00 17.15 -5.11
C ASN A 132 -10.79 17.47 -6.02
N VAL A 133 -11.00 17.88 -7.27
CA VAL A 133 -9.93 18.06 -8.27
C VAL A 133 -8.82 18.99 -7.79
N ASP A 134 -9.18 20.16 -7.25
CA ASP A 134 -8.18 21.15 -6.83
C ASP A 134 -7.34 20.66 -5.65
N GLU A 135 -7.95 19.96 -4.70
CA GLU A 135 -7.20 19.38 -3.58
C GLU A 135 -6.30 18.22 -4.05
N ILE A 136 -6.80 17.34 -4.91
CA ILE A 136 -6.01 16.23 -5.46
C ILE A 136 -4.80 16.77 -6.25
N LYS A 137 -4.97 17.82 -7.04
CA LYS A 137 -3.89 18.47 -7.81
C LYS A 137 -2.74 19.01 -6.97
N SER A 138 -2.97 19.30 -5.69
CA SER A 138 -1.92 19.80 -4.80
C SER A 138 -0.86 18.75 -4.43
N HIS A 139 -1.13 17.47 -4.68
CA HIS A 139 -0.23 16.36 -4.36
C HIS A 139 0.77 16.09 -5.50
N LYS A 140 1.89 15.43 -5.18
CA LYS A 140 2.98 15.13 -6.14
C LYS A 140 2.79 13.78 -6.85
N VAL A 141 2.15 12.82 -6.18
CA VAL A 141 1.89 11.47 -6.70
C VAL A 141 0.48 11.03 -6.30
N ILE A 142 -0.20 10.36 -7.21
CA ILE A 142 -1.56 9.87 -7.02
C ILE A 142 -1.55 8.34 -7.10
N ILE A 143 -2.03 7.67 -6.04
CA ILE A 143 -2.29 6.23 -6.03
C ILE A 143 -3.78 6.03 -6.21
N VAL A 144 -4.19 5.24 -7.21
CA VAL A 144 -5.60 5.02 -7.56
C VAL A 144 -5.95 3.55 -7.44
N ILE A 145 -6.87 3.23 -6.54
CA ILE A 145 -7.32 1.87 -6.25
C ILE A 145 -8.70 1.67 -6.86
N ALA A 146 -8.89 0.65 -7.67
CA ALA A 146 -10.18 0.31 -8.26
C ALA A 146 -10.34 -1.18 -8.52
N GLY A 147 -11.50 -1.71 -8.16
CA GLY A 147 -11.96 -3.05 -8.53
C GLY A 147 -12.90 -3.03 -9.73
N PHE A 148 -13.75 -4.05 -9.86
CA PHE A 148 -14.71 -4.21 -10.94
C PHE A 148 -14.06 -4.12 -12.32
N GLU A 149 -14.40 -3.08 -13.13
CA GLU A 149 -13.86 -2.81 -14.45
C GLU A 149 -12.58 -1.95 -14.43
N GLY A 150 -12.18 -1.43 -13.27
CA GLY A 150 -10.95 -0.66 -13.12
C GLY A 150 -10.90 0.67 -13.87
N ALA A 151 -12.04 1.35 -14.09
CA ALA A 151 -12.12 2.53 -14.94
C ALA A 151 -11.55 3.82 -14.30
N LEU A 152 -11.55 3.93 -12.97
CA LEU A 152 -11.14 5.15 -12.27
C LEU A 152 -9.73 5.63 -12.64
N PRO A 153 -8.67 4.79 -12.75
CA PRO A 153 -7.34 5.25 -13.13
C PRO A 153 -7.27 5.92 -14.50
N THR A 154 -8.06 5.46 -15.47
CA THR A 154 -8.13 6.09 -16.80
C THR A 154 -8.71 7.49 -16.71
N VAL A 155 -9.77 7.70 -15.94
CA VAL A 155 -10.37 9.03 -15.73
C VAL A 155 -9.41 9.94 -14.99
N VAL A 156 -8.77 9.46 -13.93
CA VAL A 156 -7.75 10.22 -13.20
C VAL A 156 -6.58 10.58 -14.10
N GLY A 157 -6.13 9.66 -14.98
CA GLY A 157 -5.06 9.91 -15.94
C GLY A 157 -5.37 10.98 -16.99
N GLY A 158 -6.66 11.20 -17.28
CA GLY A 158 -7.11 12.29 -18.14
C GLY A 158 -7.27 13.65 -17.43
N LEU A 159 -7.32 13.67 -16.09
CA LEU A 159 -7.57 14.88 -15.30
C LEU A 159 -6.33 15.47 -14.63
N PHE A 160 -5.32 14.64 -14.33
CA PHE A 160 -4.21 15.02 -13.48
C PHE A 160 -2.85 14.81 -14.16
N PRO A 161 -1.93 15.80 -14.08
CA PRO A 161 -0.61 15.71 -14.69
C PRO A 161 0.41 14.92 -13.83
N GLN A 162 0.07 14.58 -12.57
CA GLN A 162 0.96 13.90 -11.66
C GLN A 162 1.21 12.43 -12.07
N PRO A 163 2.33 11.83 -11.68
CA PRO A 163 2.51 10.39 -11.78
C PRO A 163 1.37 9.63 -11.11
N ILE A 164 0.78 8.69 -11.84
CA ILE A 164 -0.35 7.87 -11.38
C ILE A 164 0.09 6.43 -11.25
N ILE A 165 -0.19 5.85 -10.06
CA ILE A 165 0.04 4.45 -9.76
C ILE A 165 -1.30 3.79 -9.54
N ALA A 166 -1.71 2.94 -10.48
CA ALA A 166 -2.97 2.22 -10.44
C ALA A 166 -2.82 0.87 -9.74
N VAL A 167 -3.72 0.60 -8.80
CA VAL A 167 -3.79 -0.65 -8.03
C VAL A 167 -5.08 -1.37 -8.39
N PRO A 168 -5.02 -2.45 -9.18
CA PRO A 168 -6.18 -3.28 -9.43
C PRO A 168 -6.59 -3.99 -8.14
N SER A 169 -7.86 -3.86 -7.76
CA SER A 169 -8.43 -4.57 -6.63
C SER A 169 -9.11 -5.87 -7.08
N SER A 170 -8.97 -6.93 -6.28
CA SER A 170 -9.69 -8.18 -6.51
C SER A 170 -11.19 -8.10 -6.20
N VAL A 171 -11.66 -6.97 -5.69
CA VAL A 171 -13.08 -6.70 -5.41
C VAL A 171 -13.87 -6.67 -6.70
N GLY A 172 -14.92 -7.49 -6.75
CA GLY A 172 -15.83 -7.62 -7.88
C GLY A 172 -16.54 -8.96 -7.88
N TYR A 173 -17.50 -9.11 -8.75
CA TYR A 173 -18.26 -10.35 -8.94
C TYR A 173 -18.42 -10.68 -10.43
N GLY A 174 -18.93 -11.88 -10.73
CA GLY A 174 -19.09 -12.32 -12.12
C GLY A 174 -17.77 -12.30 -12.86
N VAL A 175 -17.71 -11.66 -14.02
CA VAL A 175 -16.52 -11.53 -14.86
C VAL A 175 -15.42 -10.70 -14.20
N SER A 176 -15.77 -9.80 -13.29
CA SER A 176 -14.82 -8.93 -12.58
C SER A 176 -14.22 -9.57 -11.33
N LYS A 177 -14.62 -10.79 -10.97
CA LYS A 177 -14.10 -11.48 -9.78
C LYS A 177 -12.57 -11.69 -9.88
N GLY A 178 -11.85 -11.37 -8.80
CA GLY A 178 -10.40 -11.63 -8.68
C GLY A 178 -9.50 -10.62 -9.38
N GLY A 179 -10.04 -9.46 -9.81
CA GLY A 179 -9.26 -8.31 -10.24
C GLY A 179 -8.64 -8.38 -11.64
N LYS A 180 -8.79 -9.49 -12.40
CA LYS A 180 -8.20 -9.61 -13.75
C LYS A 180 -8.79 -8.59 -14.73
N VAL A 181 -10.09 -8.30 -14.64
CA VAL A 181 -10.73 -7.28 -15.50
C VAL A 181 -10.16 -5.91 -15.16
N ALA A 182 -10.07 -5.55 -13.88
CA ALA A 182 -9.47 -4.30 -13.45
C ALA A 182 -8.02 -4.16 -13.94
N LEU A 183 -7.19 -5.20 -13.76
CA LEU A 183 -5.80 -5.22 -14.24
C LEU A 183 -5.71 -5.01 -15.75
N ASN A 184 -6.48 -5.76 -16.54
CA ASN A 184 -6.47 -5.66 -17.99
C ASN A 184 -6.94 -4.28 -18.48
N SER A 185 -7.99 -3.72 -17.85
CA SER A 185 -8.47 -2.37 -18.14
C SER A 185 -7.41 -1.31 -17.89
N MET A 186 -6.73 -1.38 -16.74
CA MET A 186 -5.68 -0.44 -16.39
C MET A 186 -4.47 -0.54 -17.34
N LEU A 187 -4.05 -1.77 -17.71
CA LEU A 187 -2.94 -2.00 -18.64
C LEU A 187 -3.26 -1.59 -20.07
N SER A 188 -4.54 -1.62 -20.47
CA SER A 188 -5.02 -1.21 -21.80
C SER A 188 -5.53 0.24 -21.86
N SER A 189 -5.34 1.00 -20.77
CA SER A 189 -5.81 2.38 -20.69
C SER A 189 -5.19 3.26 -21.77
N CYS A 190 -6.02 4.11 -22.44
CA CYS A 190 -5.55 5.14 -23.34
C CYS A 190 -4.99 6.37 -22.62
N ALA A 191 -5.11 6.47 -21.29
CA ALA A 191 -4.48 7.52 -20.51
C ALA A 191 -2.98 7.24 -20.39
N ASN A 192 -2.17 8.02 -21.07
CA ASN A 192 -0.73 7.83 -21.14
C ASN A 192 -0.04 8.03 -19.77
N GLY A 193 0.92 7.16 -19.44
CA GLY A 193 1.76 7.32 -18.24
C GLY A 193 1.16 6.76 -16.97
N VAL A 194 0.00 6.08 -17.01
CA VAL A 194 -0.51 5.32 -15.87
C VAL A 194 0.36 4.09 -15.63
N THR A 195 0.99 4.02 -14.46
CA THR A 195 1.78 2.87 -14.03
C THR A 195 0.89 1.90 -13.25
N VAL A 196 0.93 0.61 -13.58
CA VAL A 196 0.07 -0.40 -12.95
C VAL A 196 0.90 -1.35 -12.11
N VAL A 197 0.48 -1.57 -10.85
CA VAL A 197 1.05 -2.63 -10.00
C VAL A 197 0.20 -3.91 -10.09
N ASN A 198 0.66 -4.99 -9.45
CA ASN A 198 -0.09 -6.25 -9.44
C ASN A 198 -1.42 -6.11 -8.66
N ILE A 199 -2.34 -7.05 -8.90
CA ILE A 199 -3.62 -7.14 -8.16
C ILE A 199 -3.33 -7.21 -6.65
N ASP A 200 -4.10 -6.43 -5.87
CA ASP A 200 -4.03 -6.36 -4.41
C ASP A 200 -2.63 -6.01 -3.85
N ASN A 201 -1.81 -5.31 -4.63
CA ASN A 201 -0.46 -4.93 -4.23
C ASN A 201 -0.38 -3.46 -3.76
N GLY A 202 -1.07 -3.14 -2.67
CA GLY A 202 -1.02 -1.81 -2.05
C GLY A 202 0.40 -1.45 -1.58
N TYR A 203 1.12 -2.41 -1.01
CA TYR A 203 2.53 -2.25 -0.64
C TYR A 203 3.40 -1.81 -1.84
N GLY A 204 3.27 -2.49 -2.97
CA GLY A 204 4.02 -2.14 -4.18
C GLY A 204 3.74 -0.72 -4.68
N ALA A 205 2.48 -0.28 -4.60
CA ALA A 205 2.09 1.08 -4.96
C ALA A 205 2.71 2.12 -4.01
N ALA A 206 2.66 1.88 -2.71
CA ALA A 206 3.30 2.74 -1.72
C ALA A 206 4.80 2.88 -1.98
N MET A 207 5.49 1.77 -2.25
CA MET A 207 6.93 1.77 -2.55
C MET A 207 7.26 2.47 -3.87
N ALA A 208 6.42 2.36 -4.90
CA ALA A 208 6.58 3.09 -6.15
C ALA A 208 6.44 4.61 -5.92
N ALA A 209 5.44 5.05 -5.15
CA ALA A 209 5.26 6.45 -4.78
C ALA A 209 6.48 7.00 -4.02
N ILE A 210 6.99 6.26 -3.02
CA ILE A 210 8.19 6.65 -2.25
C ILE A 210 9.40 6.80 -3.19
N ARG A 211 9.60 5.89 -4.14
CA ARG A 211 10.70 5.98 -5.11
C ARG A 211 10.60 7.20 -6.00
N ILE A 212 9.39 7.54 -6.47
CA ILE A 212 9.15 8.74 -7.29
C ILE A 212 9.49 10.01 -6.49
N ILE A 213 9.00 10.10 -5.24
CA ILE A 213 9.21 11.30 -4.40
C ILE A 213 10.66 11.45 -3.95
N ASN A 214 11.33 10.34 -3.63
CA ASN A 214 12.72 10.36 -3.15
C ASN A 214 13.74 10.55 -4.28
N ASN A 215 13.32 10.48 -5.54
CA ASN A 215 14.19 10.67 -6.69
C ASN A 215 14.53 12.16 -6.81
N LYS A 216 15.66 12.54 -6.21
CA LYS A 216 16.26 13.88 -6.37
C LYS A 216 17.25 13.79 -7.52
N TYR A 217 16.86 14.32 -8.68
CA TYR A 217 17.80 14.68 -9.75
C TYR A 217 18.28 16.10 -9.54
#